data_5209874b44dd3bc61397b7a59ec0dad7
#
_entry.id   5209874b44dd3bc61397b7a59ec0dad7
#
_cell.length_a   1.000
_cell.length_b   1.000
_cell.length_c   1.000
_cell.angle_alpha   90.00
_cell.angle_beta   90.00
_cell.angle_gamma   90.00
#
_symmetry.space_group_name_H-M   'P 1'
#
loop_
_entity.id
_entity.type
_entity.pdbx_description
1 polymer ?
#
loop_
_entity_poly.entity_id
_entity_poly.type
_entity_poly.pdbx_seq_one_letter_code
_entity_poly.pdbx_strand_id
1 'polypeptide(L)'
;MKLMNNLAFDSMIEYYEKKYNMKYSEIHLTLLRRGYELGFDISLYTDPRFENEQLNIIFDGLYKGLDVRLYANVNMDSFQMDEIRDGLKEGLDASIYADTKYPWYVMRFTRICLAYEHDTTLILDETLTFEQARDIINRLVPDWANY
;
A
#
# COMPACT_ATOMS: atom_id res chain seq x y z
N MET A 1 -2.82 -7.50 -32.26
CA MET A 1 -2.23 -7.45 -30.91
C MET A 1 -3.21 -6.95 -29.87
N LYS A 2 -3.81 -5.76 -30.02
CA LYS A 2 -4.78 -5.24 -29.02
C LYS A 2 -6.02 -6.13 -28.83
N LEU A 3 -6.51 -6.80 -29.88
CA LEU A 3 -7.66 -7.72 -29.78
C LEU A 3 -7.35 -8.99 -29.01
N MET A 4 -6.18 -9.58 -29.23
CA MET A 4 -5.71 -10.74 -28.44
C MET A 4 -5.49 -10.36 -26.97
N ASN A 5 -4.97 -9.16 -26.74
CA ASN A 5 -4.78 -8.64 -25.39
C ASN A 5 -6.11 -8.42 -24.67
N ASN A 6 -7.17 -7.97 -25.38
CA ASN A 6 -8.49 -7.84 -24.81
C ASN A 6 -9.12 -9.17 -24.43
N LEU A 7 -8.97 -10.21 -25.29
CA LEU A 7 -9.43 -11.56 -24.97
C LEU A 7 -8.71 -12.14 -23.76
N ALA A 8 -7.40 -11.95 -23.67
CA ALA A 8 -6.59 -12.41 -22.54
C ALA A 8 -7.00 -11.66 -21.26
N PHE A 9 -7.27 -10.37 -21.37
CA PHE A 9 -7.76 -9.56 -20.25
C PHE A 9 -9.12 -10.05 -19.75
N ASP A 10 -10.09 -10.25 -20.66
CA ASP A 10 -11.43 -10.72 -20.31
C ASP A 10 -11.39 -12.11 -19.67
N SER A 11 -10.55 -13.02 -20.18
CA SER A 11 -10.37 -14.34 -19.60
C SER A 11 -9.77 -14.26 -18.19
N MET A 12 -8.85 -13.36 -17.97
CA MET A 12 -8.28 -13.09 -16.64
C MET A 12 -9.34 -12.60 -15.66
N ILE A 13 -10.18 -11.67 -16.08
CA ILE A 13 -11.29 -11.15 -15.25
C ILE A 13 -12.21 -12.29 -14.83
N GLU A 14 -12.67 -13.11 -15.78
CA GLU A 14 -13.53 -14.27 -15.49
C GLU A 14 -12.87 -15.23 -14.50
N TYR A 15 -11.59 -15.52 -14.70
CA TYR A 15 -10.82 -16.41 -13.83
C TYR A 15 -10.84 -15.93 -12.38
N TYR A 16 -10.52 -14.67 -12.15
CA TYR A 16 -10.43 -14.15 -10.78
C TYR A 16 -11.79 -13.93 -10.13
N GLU A 17 -12.82 -13.50 -10.89
CA GLU A 17 -14.19 -13.43 -10.40
C GLU A 17 -14.69 -14.80 -9.94
N LYS A 18 -14.36 -15.84 -10.69
CA LYS A 18 -14.73 -17.20 -10.34
C LYS A 18 -13.94 -17.71 -9.14
N LYS A 19 -12.63 -17.46 -9.12
CA LYS A 19 -11.73 -17.87 -8.04
C LYS A 19 -12.16 -17.31 -6.69
N TYR A 20 -12.55 -16.03 -6.64
CA TYR A 20 -12.96 -15.36 -5.42
C TYR A 20 -14.48 -15.34 -5.20
N ASN A 21 -15.25 -15.88 -6.14
CA ASN A 21 -16.72 -15.84 -6.14
C ASN A 21 -17.24 -14.43 -5.87
N MET A 22 -16.68 -13.46 -6.56
CA MET A 22 -16.96 -12.03 -6.38
C MET A 22 -16.78 -11.30 -7.70
N LYS A 23 -17.70 -10.38 -8.01
CA LYS A 23 -17.59 -9.50 -9.17
C LYS A 23 -16.72 -8.30 -8.85
N TYR A 24 -15.94 -7.86 -9.83
CA TYR A 24 -15.20 -6.60 -9.71
C TYR A 24 -16.15 -5.40 -9.73
N SER A 25 -15.78 -4.36 -8.96
CA SER A 25 -16.42 -3.06 -9.11
C SER A 25 -16.03 -2.41 -10.44
N GLU A 26 -16.82 -1.43 -10.87
CA GLU A 26 -16.53 -0.66 -12.08
C GLU A 26 -15.15 0.04 -12.02
N ILE A 27 -14.85 0.64 -10.87
CA ILE A 27 -13.55 1.30 -10.64
C ILE A 27 -12.41 0.29 -10.73
N HIS A 28 -12.57 -0.89 -10.11
CA HIS A 28 -11.54 -1.92 -10.14
C HIS A 28 -11.26 -2.38 -11.57
N LEU A 29 -12.31 -2.66 -12.34
CA LEU A 29 -12.16 -3.04 -13.77
C LEU A 29 -11.46 -1.95 -14.56
N THR A 30 -11.82 -0.69 -14.34
CA THR A 30 -11.18 0.46 -15.01
C THR A 30 -9.68 0.51 -14.70
N LEU A 31 -9.30 0.34 -13.44
CA LEU A 31 -7.89 0.39 -13.03
C LEU A 31 -7.10 -0.84 -13.50
N LEU A 32 -7.72 -2.02 -13.54
CA LEU A 32 -7.08 -3.20 -14.11
C LEU A 32 -6.82 -3.02 -15.60
N ARG A 33 -7.81 -2.53 -16.36
CA ARG A 33 -7.65 -2.29 -17.81
C ARG A 33 -6.60 -1.21 -18.06
N ARG A 34 -6.67 -0.11 -17.33
CA ARG A 34 -5.69 0.97 -17.49
C ARG A 34 -4.27 0.51 -17.17
N GLY A 35 -4.11 -0.22 -16.08
CA GLY A 35 -2.79 -0.78 -15.71
C GLY A 35 -2.28 -1.75 -16.75
N TYR A 36 -3.14 -2.61 -17.27
CA TYR A 36 -2.79 -3.53 -18.35
C TYR A 36 -2.31 -2.80 -19.60
N GLU A 37 -3.02 -1.74 -20.02
CA GLU A 37 -2.66 -0.91 -21.17
C GLU A 37 -1.34 -0.17 -20.97
N LEU A 38 -1.05 0.24 -19.73
CA LEU A 38 0.20 0.93 -19.37
C LEU A 38 1.38 -0.02 -19.15
N GLY A 39 1.15 -1.33 -19.18
CA GLY A 39 2.18 -2.34 -18.95
C GLY A 39 2.53 -2.56 -17.48
N PHE A 40 1.65 -2.17 -16.56
CA PHE A 40 1.86 -2.42 -15.13
C PHE A 40 1.66 -3.90 -14.79
N ASP A 41 2.27 -4.34 -13.69
CA ASP A 41 2.02 -5.67 -13.14
C ASP A 41 0.67 -5.66 -12.40
N ILE A 42 -0.41 -5.90 -13.14
CA ILE A 42 -1.76 -5.91 -12.59
C ILE A 42 -2.04 -7.11 -11.68
N SER A 43 -1.17 -8.15 -11.70
CA SER A 43 -1.32 -9.30 -10.79
C SER A 43 -1.30 -8.89 -9.32
N LEU A 44 -0.73 -7.74 -9.01
CA LEU A 44 -0.64 -7.21 -7.65
C LEU A 44 -1.99 -6.77 -7.09
N TYR A 45 -2.98 -6.50 -7.95
CA TYR A 45 -4.28 -6.01 -7.51
C TYR A 45 -5.47 -6.66 -8.23
N THR A 46 -5.32 -7.94 -8.59
CA THR A 46 -6.41 -8.73 -9.21
C THR A 46 -7.43 -9.24 -8.21
N ASP A 47 -7.17 -9.19 -6.91
CA ASP A 47 -8.13 -9.65 -5.90
C ASP A 47 -9.34 -8.69 -5.85
N PRO A 48 -10.57 -9.17 -6.18
CA PRO A 48 -11.74 -8.30 -6.23
C PRO A 48 -12.18 -7.73 -4.89
N ARG A 49 -11.59 -8.20 -3.79
CA ARG A 49 -11.88 -7.67 -2.44
C ARG A 49 -11.20 -6.34 -2.14
N PHE A 50 -10.26 -5.90 -2.97
CA PHE A 50 -9.68 -4.57 -2.80
C PHE A 50 -10.76 -3.49 -2.88
N GLU A 51 -10.73 -2.57 -1.93
CA GLU A 51 -11.61 -1.40 -1.91
C GLU A 51 -11.05 -0.28 -2.78
N ASN A 52 -11.91 0.68 -3.14
CA ASN A 52 -11.52 1.76 -4.05
C ASN A 52 -10.33 2.58 -3.55
N GLU A 53 -10.28 2.88 -2.26
CA GLU A 53 -9.18 3.64 -1.68
C GLU A 53 -7.85 2.87 -1.75
N GLN A 54 -7.89 1.56 -1.46
CA GLN A 54 -6.73 0.70 -1.61
C GLN A 54 -6.23 0.67 -3.05
N LEU A 55 -7.15 0.51 -4.00
CA LEU A 55 -6.83 0.48 -5.43
C LEU A 55 -6.17 1.77 -5.89
N ASN A 56 -6.68 2.92 -5.44
CA ASN A 56 -6.11 4.21 -5.80
C ASN A 56 -4.67 4.36 -5.31
N ILE A 57 -4.37 3.90 -4.10
CA ILE A 57 -3.03 3.96 -3.52
C ILE A 57 -2.08 3.01 -4.26
N ILE A 58 -2.55 1.81 -4.59
CA ILE A 58 -1.77 0.83 -5.37
C ILE A 58 -1.48 1.40 -6.76
N PHE A 59 -2.50 1.90 -7.46
CA PHE A 59 -2.34 2.44 -8.80
C PHE A 59 -1.42 3.67 -8.83
N ASP A 60 -1.55 4.56 -7.85
CA ASP A 60 -0.65 5.71 -7.70
C ASP A 60 0.81 5.26 -7.56
N GLY A 61 1.06 4.26 -6.74
CA GLY A 61 2.40 3.69 -6.57
C GLY A 61 2.95 3.09 -7.85
N LEU A 62 2.14 2.32 -8.57
CA LEU A 62 2.53 1.75 -9.87
C LEU A 62 2.86 2.85 -10.88
N TYR A 63 2.05 3.89 -10.93
CA TYR A 63 2.28 5.04 -11.82
C TYR A 63 3.57 5.78 -11.50
N LYS A 64 3.96 5.82 -10.23
CA LYS A 64 5.21 6.45 -9.76
C LYS A 64 6.42 5.52 -9.77
N GLY A 65 6.24 4.28 -10.17
CA GLY A 65 7.34 3.29 -10.20
C GLY A 65 7.80 2.81 -8.84
N LEU A 66 6.94 2.87 -7.82
CA LEU A 66 7.26 2.42 -6.47
C LEU A 66 7.12 0.90 -6.33
N ASP A 67 7.77 0.32 -5.32
CA ASP A 67 7.65 -1.11 -5.03
C ASP A 67 6.33 -1.42 -4.31
N VAL A 68 5.27 -1.48 -5.08
CA VAL A 68 3.89 -1.70 -4.62
C VAL A 68 3.72 -3.06 -3.93
N ARG A 69 4.62 -4.01 -4.17
CA ARG A 69 4.57 -5.33 -3.51
C ARG A 69 4.60 -5.23 -1.99
N LEU A 70 5.15 -4.15 -1.45
CA LEU A 70 5.22 -3.94 0.00
C LEU A 70 3.85 -3.63 0.63
N TYR A 71 2.87 -3.16 -0.16
CA TYR A 71 1.58 -2.78 0.39
C TYR A 71 0.35 -3.26 -0.40
N ALA A 72 0.52 -3.94 -1.52
CA ALA A 72 -0.60 -4.51 -2.29
C ALA A 72 -1.15 -5.76 -1.60
N ASN A 73 -1.87 -5.56 -0.51
CA ASN A 73 -2.41 -6.62 0.34
C ASN A 73 -3.82 -6.22 0.79
N VAL A 74 -4.81 -7.06 0.49
CA VAL A 74 -6.23 -6.79 0.84
C VAL A 74 -6.45 -6.64 2.35
N ASN A 75 -5.57 -7.22 3.17
CA ASN A 75 -5.65 -7.15 4.63
C ASN A 75 -5.02 -5.87 5.21
N MET A 76 -4.43 -5.04 4.36
CA MET A 76 -3.82 -3.79 4.75
C MET A 76 -4.80 -2.66 4.45
N ASP A 77 -5.18 -1.87 5.45
CA ASP A 77 -6.09 -0.76 5.23
C ASP A 77 -5.42 0.40 4.48
N SER A 78 -6.22 1.33 3.99
CA SER A 78 -5.72 2.44 3.19
C SER A 78 -4.77 3.36 3.96
N PHE A 79 -4.95 3.51 5.27
CA PHE A 79 -4.04 4.31 6.10
C PHE A 79 -2.66 3.65 6.22
N GLN A 80 -2.63 2.33 6.40
CA GLN A 80 -1.37 1.57 6.40
C GLN A 80 -0.67 1.66 5.05
N MET A 81 -1.42 1.48 3.98
CA MET A 81 -0.88 1.59 2.60
C MET A 81 -0.28 2.97 2.34
N ASP A 82 -0.96 4.03 2.78
CA ASP A 82 -0.47 5.41 2.62
C ASP A 82 0.89 5.61 3.29
N GLU A 83 1.06 5.09 4.50
CA GLU A 83 2.33 5.26 5.22
C GLU A 83 3.48 4.50 4.54
N ILE A 84 3.21 3.34 3.96
CA ILE A 84 4.23 2.59 3.21
C ILE A 84 4.54 3.30 1.90
N ARG A 85 3.52 3.72 1.16
CA ARG A 85 3.71 4.47 -0.09
C ARG A 85 4.52 5.75 0.15
N ASP A 86 4.19 6.50 1.20
CA ASP A 86 4.89 7.74 1.51
C ASP A 86 6.35 7.48 1.87
N GLY A 87 6.64 6.42 2.62
CA GLY A 87 8.02 6.01 2.89
C GLY A 87 8.80 5.69 1.62
N LEU A 88 8.17 4.96 0.70
CA LEU A 88 8.77 4.65 -0.61
C LEU A 88 9.02 5.92 -1.44
N LYS A 89 8.07 6.85 -1.44
CA LYS A 89 8.23 8.15 -2.14
C LYS A 89 9.39 8.97 -1.58
N GLU A 90 9.62 8.87 -0.30
CA GLU A 90 10.72 9.57 0.38
C GLU A 90 12.07 8.84 0.25
N GLY A 91 12.08 7.68 -0.40
CA GLY A 91 13.31 6.89 -0.56
C GLY A 91 13.74 6.15 0.70
N LEU A 92 12.83 5.98 1.66
CA LEU A 92 13.10 5.27 2.91
C LEU A 92 12.93 3.77 2.74
N ASP A 93 13.56 3.00 3.62
CA ASP A 93 13.36 1.55 3.68
C ASP A 93 12.04 1.21 4.37
N ALA A 94 10.93 1.33 3.63
CA ALA A 94 9.60 1.03 4.14
C ALA A 94 9.41 -0.45 4.49
N SER A 95 10.28 -1.35 4.02
CA SER A 95 10.20 -2.78 4.36
C SER A 95 10.33 -3.02 5.87
N ILE A 96 10.94 -2.09 6.58
CA ILE A 96 11.10 -2.16 8.04
C ILE A 96 9.75 -2.22 8.76
N TYR A 97 8.73 -1.51 8.24
CA TYR A 97 7.42 -1.42 8.88
C TYR A 97 6.26 -1.93 8.01
N ALA A 98 6.52 -2.48 6.83
CA ALA A 98 5.50 -2.93 5.89
C ALA A 98 4.93 -4.30 6.30
N ASP A 99 4.15 -4.32 7.38
CA ASP A 99 3.51 -5.51 7.91
C ASP A 99 2.13 -5.13 8.46
N THR A 100 1.11 -5.93 8.16
CA THR A 100 -0.28 -5.68 8.60
C THR A 100 -0.46 -5.62 10.11
N LYS A 101 0.47 -6.20 10.87
CA LYS A 101 0.42 -6.17 12.34
C LYS A 101 0.63 -4.79 12.95
N TYR A 102 1.31 -3.89 12.23
CA TYR A 102 1.57 -2.55 12.76
C TYR A 102 0.40 -1.61 12.49
N PRO A 103 -0.15 -0.96 13.52
CA PRO A 103 -1.15 0.10 13.31
C PRO A 103 -0.57 1.23 12.43
N TRP A 104 -1.43 1.93 11.68
CA TRP A 104 -0.99 2.99 10.79
C TRP A 104 -0.14 4.06 11.50
N TYR A 105 -0.46 4.38 12.75
CA TYR A 105 0.29 5.40 13.50
C TYR A 105 1.69 4.91 13.89
N VAL A 106 1.85 3.63 14.18
CA VAL A 106 3.17 3.03 14.38
C VAL A 106 3.98 3.12 13.10
N MET A 107 3.38 2.79 11.96
CA MET A 107 4.01 2.95 10.65
C MET A 107 4.43 4.39 10.40
N ARG A 108 3.55 5.36 10.64
CA ARG A 108 3.82 6.79 10.45
C ARG A 108 5.01 7.25 11.29
N PHE A 109 4.99 6.96 12.57
CA PHE A 109 6.06 7.40 13.47
C PHE A 109 7.37 6.68 13.19
N THR A 110 7.32 5.41 12.78
CA THR A 110 8.51 4.70 12.31
C THR A 110 9.08 5.35 11.05
N ARG A 111 8.22 5.71 10.10
CA ARG A 111 8.65 6.44 8.89
C ARG A 111 9.33 7.76 9.23
N ILE A 112 8.79 8.50 10.18
CA ILE A 112 9.38 9.76 10.64
C ILE A 112 10.75 9.51 11.30
N CYS A 113 10.86 8.49 12.15
CA CYS A 113 12.16 8.10 12.73
C CYS A 113 13.18 7.78 11.65
N LEU A 114 12.79 7.03 10.62
CA LEU A 114 13.68 6.71 9.50
C LEU A 114 14.11 7.96 8.76
N ALA A 115 13.19 8.90 8.53
CA ALA A 115 13.50 10.15 7.83
C ALA A 115 14.51 11.02 8.60
N TYR A 116 14.48 10.97 9.93
CA TYR A 116 15.41 11.67 10.80
C TYR A 116 16.62 10.82 11.21
N GLU A 117 16.77 9.65 10.61
CA GLU A 117 17.88 8.72 10.88
C GLU A 117 17.97 8.28 12.36
N HIS A 118 16.82 8.20 13.03
CA HIS A 118 16.73 7.69 14.39
C HIS A 118 16.54 6.18 14.43
N ASP A 119 16.98 5.55 15.53
CA ASP A 119 16.70 4.16 15.82
C ASP A 119 15.19 3.95 15.98
N THR A 120 14.66 2.89 15.37
CA THR A 120 13.23 2.58 15.34
C THR A 120 12.80 1.57 16.41
N THR A 121 13.73 1.07 17.22
CA THR A 121 13.49 -0.04 18.18
C THR A 121 12.32 0.25 19.13
N LEU A 122 12.23 1.46 19.66
CA LEU A 122 11.19 1.83 20.61
C LEU A 122 9.82 2.05 19.98
N ILE A 123 9.79 2.57 18.74
CA ILE A 123 8.55 2.93 18.06
C ILE A 123 7.95 1.76 17.26
N LEU A 124 8.78 0.84 16.77
CA LEU A 124 8.35 -0.29 15.95
C LEU A 124 7.83 -1.42 16.85
N ASP A 125 6.67 -1.18 17.43
CA ASP A 125 6.02 -2.06 18.39
C ASP A 125 4.51 -2.09 18.11
N GLU A 126 4.00 -3.25 17.71
CA GLU A 126 2.60 -3.45 17.37
C GLU A 126 1.63 -3.29 18.55
N THR A 127 2.13 -3.36 19.77
CA THR A 127 1.31 -3.29 20.99
C THR A 127 1.06 -1.87 21.47
N LEU A 128 1.75 -0.86 20.90
CA LEU A 128 1.60 0.52 21.32
C LEU A 128 0.22 1.06 21.00
N THR A 129 -0.38 1.75 21.97
CA THR A 129 -1.54 2.62 21.70
C THR A 129 -1.07 3.87 20.95
N PHE A 130 -2.01 4.60 20.34
CA PHE A 130 -1.68 5.86 19.69
C PHE A 130 -0.99 6.84 20.65
N GLU A 131 -1.49 6.97 21.87
CA GLU A 131 -0.92 7.87 22.87
C GLU A 131 0.50 7.47 23.27
N GLN A 132 0.73 6.17 23.47
CA GLN A 132 2.06 5.66 23.78
C GLN A 132 3.03 5.93 22.64
N ALA A 133 2.63 5.64 21.41
CA ALA A 133 3.44 5.88 20.22
C ALA A 133 3.75 7.39 20.06
N ARG A 134 2.75 8.24 20.26
CA ARG A 134 2.91 9.70 20.21
C ARG A 134 3.91 10.19 21.28
N ASP A 135 3.83 9.67 22.50
CA ASP A 135 4.75 10.05 23.56
C ASP A 135 6.20 9.65 23.22
N ILE A 136 6.38 8.48 22.57
CA ILE A 136 7.69 8.04 22.12
C ILE A 136 8.23 8.98 21.04
N ILE A 137 7.44 9.26 19.99
CA ILE A 137 7.91 10.12 18.90
C ILE A 137 8.18 11.55 19.39
N ASN A 138 7.41 12.07 20.32
CA ASN A 138 7.66 13.38 20.91
C ASN A 138 9.03 13.47 21.59
N ARG A 139 9.50 12.37 22.15
CA ARG A 139 10.82 12.30 22.79
C ARG A 139 11.94 12.08 21.78
N LEU A 140 11.71 11.22 20.79
CA LEU A 140 12.74 10.87 19.80
C LEU A 140 12.94 11.97 18.76
N VAL A 141 11.86 12.57 18.29
CA VAL A 141 11.85 13.58 17.23
C VAL A 141 10.91 14.71 17.65
N PRO A 142 11.36 15.63 18.53
CA PRO A 142 10.47 16.70 19.08
C PRO A 142 9.75 17.53 18.01
N ASP A 143 10.35 17.69 16.85
CA ASP A 143 9.81 18.50 15.75
C ASP A 143 8.99 17.69 14.74
N TRP A 144 8.60 16.45 15.07
CA TRP A 144 7.92 15.56 14.14
C TRP A 144 6.64 16.14 13.52
N ALA A 145 5.94 17.00 14.26
CA ALA A 145 4.70 17.61 13.78
C ALA A 145 4.91 18.58 12.61
N ASN A 146 6.14 18.97 12.36
CA ASN A 146 6.51 19.85 11.25
C ASN A 146 6.96 19.05 10.00
N TYR A 147 6.94 17.72 10.10
CA TYR A 147 7.33 16.81 9.02
C TYR A 147 6.19 16.55 7.99
#